data_800381d15d214d10bd2989948e25e723
#
_entry.id   800381d15d214d10bd2989948e25e723
#
_cell.length_a   1.000
_cell.length_b   1.000
_cell.length_c   1.000
_cell.angle_alpha   90.00
_cell.angle_beta   90.00
_cell.angle_gamma   90.00
#
_symmetry.space_group_name_H-M   'P 1'
#
loop_
_entity.id
_entity.type
_entity.pdbx_description
1 polymer ?
#
loop_
_entity_poly.entity_id
_entity_poly.type
_entity_poly.pdbx_seq_one_letter_code
_entity_poly.pdbx_strand_id
1 'polypeptide(L)'
;MATKSTFKNFLGDLPLTAEIDWKLRTSRRPRKDHFNLDKLQKALPAARAVVEPIAKHAKPGKNVLFFATLHYWIEQSAFLGLALAGLGHKVTLLTLPYAEWHKEKDKFTQRQRVLHTRDALATLSPLVEHTSMLDLKPGAVLTERNLADIKEISLWDVQYTLMREEVDMNDPADRALYDLRIERNTFAAKAAFEYLQSKKPDVVLIPNGLILEMGIVFRVARYLNIDAVTYEFNDQREQIWLAQNSSIMKQDTDYIVEARCKLPVTDEMFERVADLENARRGARVWGKSKRLWQYVSSQGAQETRHMLGLDDRPVVMLAANVLGDSLTLGRDIFAASMTEWITKTVQYFAKRNDVQMVIRVHPGEKLVPQAKSMGTVVREALPELPSHIHVIGALDKINTYDLIEIADVGLAYTTTVGLETAMNGRPVISCGQTHYRGRGITLDPNSWDEYYATLEKVLSDIPAHQLNEKQTEFAWNYAYRFFFEYPRPFPWRLMNFWDDLEAWPLEKVLSAEGLAQFKDTFDFLVNEPFTWK
;
A
#
# COMPACT_ATOMS: atom_id res chain seq x y z
N MET A 1 17.52 -7.07 30.53
CA MET A 1 17.57 -6.16 29.36
C MET A 1 17.25 -4.71 29.73
N ALA A 2 16.41 -4.43 30.71
CA ALA A 2 16.05 -3.06 31.14
C ALA A 2 17.25 -2.15 31.52
N THR A 3 18.26 -2.65 32.22
CA THR A 3 19.43 -1.87 32.64
C THR A 3 20.30 -1.32 31.50
N LYS A 4 20.44 -2.03 30.38
CA LYS A 4 21.19 -1.57 29.19
C LYS A 4 20.47 -0.45 28.43
N SER A 5 19.14 -0.51 28.33
CA SER A 5 18.31 0.52 27.69
C SER A 5 18.34 1.82 28.50
N THR A 6 18.20 1.75 29.83
CA THR A 6 18.24 2.91 30.71
C THR A 6 19.59 3.65 30.64
N PHE A 7 20.70 2.90 30.61
CA PHE A 7 22.04 3.49 30.49
C PHE A 7 22.25 4.18 29.12
N LYS A 8 21.78 3.57 28.05
CA LYS A 8 21.86 4.18 26.70
C LYS A 8 20.94 5.39 26.54
N ASN A 9 19.78 5.40 27.19
CA ASN A 9 18.93 6.59 27.24
C ASN A 9 19.65 7.73 27.98
N PHE A 10 20.23 7.46 29.14
CA PHE A 10 21.04 8.45 29.87
C PHE A 10 22.21 8.99 29.04
N LEU A 11 22.97 8.12 28.37
CA LEU A 11 24.03 8.58 27.44
C LEU A 11 23.45 9.35 26.26
N GLY A 12 22.26 9.00 25.79
CA GLY A 12 21.58 9.72 24.71
C GLY A 12 21.13 11.13 25.11
N ASP A 13 20.88 11.39 26.38
CA ASP A 13 20.54 12.72 26.91
C ASP A 13 21.76 13.62 27.08
N LEU A 14 22.95 13.05 27.20
CA LEU A 14 24.20 13.82 27.34
C LEU A 14 24.65 14.36 25.96
N PRO A 15 25.09 15.62 25.89
CA PRO A 15 25.57 16.22 24.65
C PRO A 15 26.84 15.51 24.16
N LEU A 16 27.01 15.41 22.85
CA LEU A 16 28.17 14.89 22.12
C LEU A 16 28.54 13.40 22.35
N THR A 17 27.87 12.70 23.24
CA THR A 17 28.22 11.28 23.53
C THR A 17 28.00 10.37 22.33
N ALA A 18 26.88 10.50 21.64
CA ALA A 18 26.59 9.71 20.44
C ALA A 18 27.50 10.09 19.27
N GLU A 19 27.83 11.37 19.13
CA GLU A 19 28.69 11.92 18.08
C GLU A 19 30.14 11.46 18.26
N ILE A 20 30.67 11.48 19.46
CA ILE A 20 32.01 10.99 19.77
C ILE A 20 32.10 9.49 19.50
N ASP A 21 31.14 8.70 20.01
CA ASP A 21 31.10 7.27 19.78
C ASP A 21 30.96 6.94 18.28
N TRP A 22 30.13 7.70 17.56
CA TRP A 22 29.98 7.57 16.11
C TRP A 22 31.29 7.77 15.36
N LYS A 23 32.01 8.88 15.62
CA LYS A 23 33.31 9.16 15.01
C LYS A 23 34.37 8.11 15.33
N LEU A 24 34.38 7.60 16.55
CA LEU A 24 35.32 6.54 16.94
C LEU A 24 35.01 5.18 16.29
N ARG A 25 33.72 4.89 16.05
CA ARG A 25 33.29 3.61 15.44
C ARG A 25 33.44 3.59 13.93
N THR A 26 33.08 4.65 13.23
CA THR A 26 33.16 4.72 11.76
C THR A 26 34.57 4.50 11.23
N SER A 27 35.59 4.74 12.05
CA SER A 27 36.98 4.43 11.73
C SER A 27 37.36 2.96 11.97
N ARG A 28 36.53 2.12 12.60
CA ARG A 28 36.95 0.82 13.14
C ARG A 28 36.01 -0.38 12.91
N ARG A 29 34.69 -0.23 12.76
CA ARG A 29 33.75 -1.37 12.61
C ARG A 29 32.47 -0.98 11.86
N PRO A 30 32.03 -1.76 10.85
CA PRO A 30 30.71 -1.58 10.25
C PRO A 30 29.60 -1.82 11.29
N ARG A 31 28.50 -1.09 11.14
CA ARG A 31 27.34 -1.20 12.03
C ARG A 31 26.59 -2.51 11.78
N LYS A 32 26.23 -3.23 12.85
CA LYS A 32 25.42 -4.46 12.79
C LYS A 32 23.92 -4.18 13.03
N ASP A 33 23.41 -3.06 12.57
CA ASP A 33 22.00 -2.69 12.71
C ASP A 33 21.26 -2.94 11.40
N HIS A 34 19.98 -3.31 11.47
CA HIS A 34 19.10 -3.43 10.29
C HIS A 34 18.93 -2.10 9.55
N PHE A 35 19.15 -0.96 10.21
CA PHE A 35 19.21 0.35 9.58
C PHE A 35 20.62 0.60 9.04
N ASN A 36 20.85 0.23 7.79
CA ASN A 36 22.16 0.36 7.13
C ASN A 36 22.02 1.10 5.79
N LEU A 37 22.74 2.21 5.64
CA LEU A 37 22.82 3.03 4.41
C LEU A 37 24.20 2.98 3.76
N ASP A 38 25.06 2.02 4.10
CA ASP A 38 26.43 1.95 3.57
C ASP A 38 26.46 1.77 2.05
N LYS A 39 25.52 0.99 1.48
CA LYS A 39 25.39 0.80 0.03
C LYS A 39 25.00 2.12 -0.64
N LEU A 40 24.06 2.85 -0.07
CA LEU A 40 23.66 4.19 -0.51
C LEU A 40 24.86 5.14 -0.49
N GLN A 41 25.56 5.24 0.64
CA GLN A 41 26.72 6.14 0.81
C GLN A 41 27.79 5.90 -0.25
N LYS A 42 28.02 4.65 -0.63
CA LYS A 42 29.00 4.27 -1.66
C LYS A 42 28.53 4.62 -3.07
N ALA A 43 27.24 4.53 -3.35
CA ALA A 43 26.69 4.74 -4.70
C ALA A 43 26.45 6.22 -5.03
N LEU A 44 26.12 7.05 -4.04
CA LEU A 44 25.75 8.45 -4.26
C LEU A 44 26.81 9.34 -4.94
N PRO A 45 28.12 9.21 -4.68
CA PRO A 45 29.11 10.06 -5.37
C PRO A 45 29.11 9.89 -6.89
N ALA A 46 29.01 8.65 -7.38
CA ALA A 46 28.93 8.35 -8.81
C ALA A 46 27.59 8.83 -9.40
N ALA A 47 26.49 8.58 -8.69
CA ALA A 47 25.17 9.03 -9.10
C ALA A 47 25.09 10.57 -9.22
N ARG A 48 25.62 11.28 -8.24
CA ARG A 48 25.71 12.75 -8.29
C ARG A 48 26.54 13.26 -9.46
N ALA A 49 27.70 12.65 -9.73
CA ALA A 49 28.58 13.06 -10.83
C ALA A 49 27.88 12.97 -12.20
N VAL A 50 26.98 12.02 -12.38
CA VAL A 50 26.12 11.90 -13.57
C VAL A 50 25.08 13.02 -13.63
N VAL A 51 24.42 13.33 -12.51
CA VAL A 51 23.29 14.28 -12.49
C VAL A 51 23.74 15.73 -12.52
N GLU A 52 24.87 16.07 -11.89
CA GLU A 52 25.32 17.46 -11.74
C GLU A 52 25.45 18.23 -13.07
N PRO A 53 26.07 17.70 -14.14
CA PRO A 53 26.11 18.39 -15.42
C PRO A 53 24.74 18.52 -16.09
N ILE A 54 23.84 17.55 -15.92
CA ILE A 54 22.48 17.58 -16.47
C ILE A 54 21.68 18.69 -15.77
N ALA A 55 21.71 18.74 -14.45
CA ALA A 55 20.98 19.73 -13.64
C ALA A 55 21.41 21.17 -13.95
N LYS A 56 22.67 21.43 -14.29
CA LYS A 56 23.18 22.76 -14.66
C LYS A 56 22.52 23.32 -15.93
N HIS A 57 22.03 22.48 -16.81
CA HIS A 57 21.41 22.87 -18.09
C HIS A 57 19.87 22.71 -18.07
N ALA A 58 19.32 22.15 -16.99
CA ALA A 58 17.89 21.98 -16.85
C ALA A 58 17.20 23.32 -16.59
N LYS A 59 15.95 23.44 -17.08
CA LYS A 59 15.11 24.61 -16.78
C LYS A 59 14.67 24.54 -15.32
N PRO A 60 14.62 25.69 -14.60
CA PRO A 60 14.13 25.73 -13.23
C PRO A 60 12.72 25.13 -13.11
N GLY A 61 12.57 24.15 -12.22
CA GLY A 61 11.31 23.50 -11.90
C GLY A 61 10.77 23.88 -10.53
N LYS A 62 9.95 23.02 -9.94
CA LYS A 62 9.27 23.20 -8.65
C LYS A 62 10.22 22.98 -7.47
N ASN A 63 9.82 23.50 -6.31
CA ASN A 63 10.42 23.22 -5.03
C ASN A 63 9.73 21.95 -4.45
N VAL A 64 10.42 20.83 -4.48
CA VAL A 64 9.91 19.51 -4.13
C VAL A 64 10.48 19.07 -2.78
N LEU A 65 9.61 18.63 -1.88
CA LEU A 65 10.02 18.04 -0.63
C LEU A 65 9.66 16.55 -0.62
N PHE A 66 10.65 15.69 -0.37
CA PHE A 66 10.44 14.29 -0.06
C PHE A 66 10.38 14.05 1.43
N PHE A 67 9.36 13.35 1.90
CA PHE A 67 9.38 12.73 3.21
C PHE A 67 9.73 11.25 3.08
N ALA A 68 10.72 10.78 3.85
CA ALA A 68 11.12 9.37 3.86
C ALA A 68 11.42 8.90 5.29
N THR A 69 10.84 7.76 5.65
CA THR A 69 11.16 7.01 6.87
C THR A 69 11.67 5.63 6.49
N LEU A 70 12.29 4.90 7.42
CA LEU A 70 12.88 3.58 7.18
C LEU A 70 14.01 3.63 6.11
N HIS A 71 14.98 2.73 6.20
CA HIS A 71 16.19 2.82 5.36
C HIS A 71 15.89 2.68 3.86
N TYR A 72 15.01 1.75 3.47
CA TYR A 72 14.69 1.48 2.07
C TYR A 72 13.94 2.63 1.38
N TRP A 73 13.05 3.33 2.08
CA TRP A 73 12.42 4.55 1.53
C TRP A 73 13.42 5.69 1.42
N ILE A 74 14.38 5.80 2.37
CA ILE A 74 15.46 6.81 2.31
C ILE A 74 16.38 6.53 1.11
N GLU A 75 16.75 5.26 0.89
CA GLU A 75 17.58 4.87 -0.26
C GLU A 75 16.92 5.24 -1.58
N GLN A 76 15.68 4.86 -1.76
CA GLN A 76 14.93 5.14 -2.98
C GLN A 76 14.71 6.65 -3.18
N SER A 77 14.30 7.38 -2.12
CA SER A 77 14.06 8.82 -2.20
C SER A 77 15.33 9.62 -2.53
N ALA A 78 16.51 9.15 -2.13
CA ALA A 78 17.77 9.80 -2.47
C ALA A 78 18.03 9.77 -3.99
N PHE A 79 17.81 8.64 -4.65
CA PHE A 79 17.98 8.51 -6.10
C PHE A 79 16.86 9.20 -6.88
N LEU A 80 15.62 9.10 -6.41
CA LEU A 80 14.50 9.82 -7.01
C LEU A 80 14.68 11.34 -6.88
N GLY A 81 15.20 11.80 -5.75
CA GLY A 81 15.57 13.20 -5.55
C GLY A 81 16.65 13.68 -6.51
N LEU A 82 17.67 12.86 -6.75
CA LEU A 82 18.69 13.16 -7.78
C LEU A 82 18.09 13.21 -9.20
N ALA A 83 17.20 12.28 -9.54
CA ALA A 83 16.53 12.30 -10.84
C ALA A 83 15.73 13.59 -11.04
N LEU A 84 14.93 14.00 -10.04
CA LEU A 84 14.18 15.26 -10.11
C LEU A 84 15.08 16.50 -10.12
N ALA A 85 16.20 16.47 -9.39
CA ALA A 85 17.20 17.54 -9.47
C ALA A 85 17.82 17.63 -10.88
N GLY A 86 18.07 16.49 -11.54
CA GLY A 86 18.50 16.42 -12.94
C GLY A 86 17.48 17.01 -13.91
N LEU A 87 16.19 16.97 -13.58
CA LEU A 87 15.09 17.59 -14.34
C LEU A 87 14.88 19.08 -14.00
N GLY A 88 15.70 19.65 -13.11
CA GLY A 88 15.70 21.08 -12.76
C GLY A 88 14.87 21.44 -11.52
N HIS A 89 14.33 20.48 -10.79
CA HIS A 89 13.60 20.75 -9.56
C HIS A 89 14.55 21.03 -8.41
N LYS A 90 14.16 21.94 -7.51
CA LYS A 90 14.83 22.14 -6.23
C LYS A 90 14.33 21.11 -5.24
N VAL A 91 15.19 20.19 -4.79
CA VAL A 91 14.77 19.05 -3.99
C VAL A 91 15.28 19.13 -2.57
N THR A 92 14.41 18.89 -1.61
CA THR A 92 14.72 18.72 -0.19
C THR A 92 14.27 17.35 0.28
N LEU A 93 15.16 16.58 0.93
CA LEU A 93 14.85 15.30 1.53
C LEU A 93 14.70 15.47 3.06
N LEU A 94 13.49 15.34 3.56
CA LEU A 94 13.15 15.31 4.99
C LEU A 94 13.08 13.88 5.47
N THR A 95 14.07 13.42 6.25
CA THR A 95 14.13 12.04 6.69
C THR A 95 13.70 11.86 8.14
N LEU A 96 13.09 10.70 8.42
CA LEU A 96 12.80 10.22 9.76
C LEU A 96 13.44 8.83 9.93
N PRO A 97 14.70 8.76 10.43
CA PRO A 97 15.52 7.55 10.38
C PRO A 97 15.15 6.53 11.46
N TYR A 98 13.92 6.04 11.45
CA TYR A 98 13.48 4.90 12.23
C TYR A 98 13.86 3.60 11.51
N ALA A 99 14.34 2.59 12.25
CA ALA A 99 14.59 1.26 11.70
C ALA A 99 13.33 0.38 11.76
N GLU A 100 12.53 0.57 12.79
CA GLU A 100 11.32 -0.20 13.06
C GLU A 100 10.26 0.74 13.64
N TRP A 101 9.06 0.71 13.07
CA TRP A 101 7.95 1.57 13.52
C TRP A 101 7.28 1.09 14.81
N HIS A 102 7.44 -0.19 15.15
CA HIS A 102 6.75 -0.87 16.25
C HIS A 102 7.62 -1.10 17.49
N LYS A 103 8.87 -0.61 17.49
CA LYS A 103 9.77 -0.78 18.62
C LYS A 103 10.37 0.54 19.06
N GLU A 104 10.33 0.78 20.35
CA GLU A 104 11.09 1.86 20.96
C GLU A 104 12.59 1.58 20.86
N LYS A 105 13.36 2.62 20.63
CA LYS A 105 14.82 2.58 20.66
C LYS A 105 15.35 3.63 21.62
N ASP A 106 16.45 3.28 22.25
CA ASP A 106 17.15 4.22 23.11
C ASP A 106 17.63 5.45 22.33
N LYS A 107 17.61 6.62 22.99
CA LYS A 107 17.97 7.92 22.43
C LYS A 107 19.39 7.94 21.83
N PHE A 108 20.33 7.24 22.45
CA PHE A 108 21.71 7.16 21.97
C PHE A 108 21.79 6.48 20.59
N THR A 109 21.13 5.33 20.45
CA THR A 109 21.06 4.64 19.15
C THR A 109 20.33 5.47 18.11
N GLN A 110 19.27 6.17 18.49
CA GLN A 110 18.50 7.02 17.58
C GLN A 110 19.36 8.20 17.06
N ARG A 111 20.12 8.86 17.93
CA ARG A 111 21.07 9.92 17.53
C ARG A 111 22.15 9.39 16.58
N GLN A 112 22.67 8.17 16.81
CA GLN A 112 23.62 7.56 15.89
C GLN A 112 23.04 7.28 14.51
N ARG A 113 21.74 6.94 14.42
CA ARG A 113 21.07 6.78 13.13
C ARG A 113 20.92 8.10 12.37
N VAL A 114 20.61 9.18 13.08
CA VAL A 114 20.61 10.53 12.48
C VAL A 114 21.98 10.86 11.90
N LEU A 115 23.06 10.60 12.64
CA LEU A 115 24.43 10.83 12.17
C LEU A 115 24.76 9.96 10.94
N HIS A 116 24.42 8.68 10.99
CA HIS A 116 24.61 7.77 9.85
C HIS A 116 23.86 8.24 8.60
N THR A 117 22.61 8.65 8.76
CA THR A 117 21.80 9.16 7.64
C THR A 117 22.41 10.46 7.08
N ARG A 118 22.86 11.36 7.95
CA ARG A 118 23.54 12.60 7.53
C ARG A 118 24.82 12.32 6.75
N ASP A 119 25.66 11.41 7.25
CA ASP A 119 26.91 11.03 6.58
C ASP A 119 26.64 10.34 5.23
N ALA A 120 25.66 9.44 5.18
CA ALA A 120 25.29 8.74 3.96
C ALA A 120 24.76 9.68 2.88
N LEU A 121 24.00 10.71 3.25
CA LEU A 121 23.39 11.66 2.33
C LEU A 121 24.22 12.92 2.08
N ALA A 122 25.37 13.09 2.74
CA ALA A 122 26.19 14.31 2.65
C ALA A 122 26.60 14.68 1.22
N THR A 123 26.85 13.68 0.38
CA THR A 123 27.25 13.88 -1.02
C THR A 123 26.12 14.36 -1.93
N LEU A 124 24.87 14.36 -1.49
CA LEU A 124 23.74 14.88 -2.27
C LEU A 124 23.81 16.40 -2.46
N SER A 125 24.35 17.11 -1.47
CA SER A 125 24.49 18.59 -1.55
C SER A 125 25.50 18.98 -2.64
N PRO A 126 25.23 20.07 -3.41
CA PRO A 126 24.09 21.00 -3.29
C PRO A 126 22.85 20.63 -4.12
N LEU A 127 22.85 19.49 -4.86
CA LEU A 127 21.74 19.11 -5.74
C LEU A 127 20.46 18.78 -4.98
N VAL A 128 20.61 18.10 -3.84
CA VAL A 128 19.49 17.74 -2.96
C VAL A 128 19.87 18.14 -1.54
N GLU A 129 19.05 19.01 -0.93
CA GLU A 129 19.18 19.38 0.49
C GLU A 129 18.67 18.23 1.37
N HIS A 130 19.29 18.03 2.54
CA HIS A 130 18.85 17.02 3.50
C HIS A 130 18.64 17.62 4.88
N THR A 131 17.54 17.21 5.53
CA THR A 131 17.24 17.52 6.94
C THR A 131 16.69 16.27 7.62
N SER A 132 17.19 15.94 8.81
CA SER A 132 16.55 14.93 9.66
C SER A 132 15.44 15.57 10.47
N MET A 133 14.23 15.00 10.44
CA MET A 133 13.11 15.46 11.26
C MET A 133 13.42 15.38 12.76
N LEU A 134 14.27 14.44 13.18
CA LEU A 134 14.69 14.27 14.57
C LEU A 134 15.66 15.37 15.07
N ASP A 135 16.21 16.18 14.19
CA ASP A 135 16.99 17.37 14.57
C ASP A 135 16.10 18.59 14.86
N LEU A 136 14.82 18.52 14.52
CA LEU A 136 13.85 19.58 14.76
C LEU A 136 13.40 19.57 16.23
N LYS A 137 13.04 20.74 16.74
CA LYS A 137 12.49 20.93 18.09
C LYS A 137 11.09 21.56 17.98
N PRO A 138 10.09 20.75 17.54
CA PRO A 138 8.79 21.30 17.19
C PRO A 138 8.00 21.75 18.43
N GLY A 139 7.47 22.97 18.36
CA GLY A 139 6.59 23.58 19.37
C GLY A 139 5.16 23.83 18.86
N ALA A 140 4.82 23.39 17.63
CA ALA A 140 3.51 23.64 17.03
C ALA A 140 2.36 23.17 17.93
N VAL A 141 1.32 24.00 18.04
CA VAL A 141 0.08 23.66 18.74
C VAL A 141 -0.85 22.93 17.77
N LEU A 142 -1.30 21.75 18.17
CA LEU A 142 -2.20 20.93 17.37
C LEU A 142 -3.65 21.23 17.71
N THR A 143 -4.51 21.28 16.71
CA THR A 143 -5.95 21.42 16.86
C THR A 143 -6.60 20.10 17.30
N GLU A 144 -7.85 20.13 17.77
CA GLU A 144 -8.61 18.92 18.09
C GLU A 144 -8.73 17.96 16.89
N ARG A 145 -8.92 18.50 15.69
CA ARG A 145 -8.94 17.71 14.46
C ARG A 145 -7.60 17.00 14.21
N ASN A 146 -6.48 17.69 14.40
CA ASN A 146 -5.17 17.06 14.24
C ASN A 146 -4.96 15.94 15.27
N LEU A 147 -5.42 16.13 16.51
CA LEU A 147 -5.36 15.10 17.56
C LEU A 147 -6.26 13.89 17.23
N ALA A 148 -7.43 14.12 16.64
CA ALA A 148 -8.31 13.06 16.18
C ALA A 148 -7.64 12.23 15.06
N ASP A 149 -7.03 12.89 14.06
CA ASP A 149 -6.29 12.22 13.00
C ASP A 149 -5.09 11.41 13.52
N ILE A 150 -4.36 11.95 14.50
CA ILE A 150 -3.25 11.23 15.14
C ILE A 150 -3.75 9.95 15.81
N LYS A 151 -4.88 10.01 16.53
CA LYS A 151 -5.47 8.84 17.18
C LYS A 151 -5.91 7.78 16.16
N GLU A 152 -6.56 8.21 15.09
CA GLU A 152 -7.02 7.33 14.01
C GLU A 152 -5.85 6.63 13.33
N ILE A 153 -4.84 7.39 12.87
CA ILE A 153 -3.66 6.80 12.21
C ILE A 153 -2.90 5.91 13.19
N SER A 154 -2.76 6.30 14.46
CA SER A 154 -2.09 5.45 15.45
C SER A 154 -2.81 4.13 15.69
N LEU A 155 -4.15 4.11 15.63
CA LEU A 155 -4.92 2.88 15.67
C LEU A 155 -4.67 2.01 14.43
N TRP A 156 -4.69 2.60 13.22
CA TRP A 156 -4.32 1.90 11.99
C TRP A 156 -2.90 1.35 12.00
N ASP A 157 -1.96 2.09 12.59
CA ASP A 157 -0.57 1.63 12.76
C ASP A 157 -0.46 0.37 13.63
N VAL A 158 -1.27 0.28 14.69
CA VAL A 158 -1.34 -0.91 15.54
C VAL A 158 -1.97 -2.07 14.78
N GLN A 159 -3.10 -1.84 14.11
CA GLN A 159 -3.78 -2.84 13.28
C GLN A 159 -2.87 -3.40 12.19
N TYR A 160 -2.17 -2.51 11.47
CA TYR A 160 -1.18 -2.87 10.47
C TYR A 160 0.00 -3.66 11.06
N THR A 161 0.51 -3.25 12.22
CA THR A 161 1.64 -3.92 12.86
C THR A 161 1.28 -5.31 13.35
N LEU A 162 0.10 -5.48 13.91
CA LEU A 162 -0.38 -6.73 14.47
C LEU A 162 -1.10 -7.61 13.43
N MET A 163 -1.35 -7.06 12.22
CA MET A 163 -2.11 -7.72 11.16
C MET A 163 -3.44 -8.26 11.68
N ARG A 164 -4.19 -7.42 12.41
CA ARG A 164 -5.53 -7.69 12.93
C ARG A 164 -6.30 -6.38 13.12
N GLU A 165 -7.62 -6.43 13.06
CA GLU A 165 -8.48 -5.24 13.19
C GLU A 165 -8.83 -4.91 14.66
N GLU A 166 -8.90 -5.93 15.50
CA GLU A 166 -9.23 -5.77 16.92
C GLU A 166 -7.96 -5.38 17.70
N VAL A 167 -8.03 -4.26 18.41
CA VAL A 167 -6.98 -3.77 19.30
C VAL A 167 -7.55 -3.70 20.71
N ASP A 168 -7.00 -4.49 21.62
CA ASP A 168 -7.44 -4.52 23.02
C ASP A 168 -6.63 -3.53 23.86
N MET A 169 -7.23 -2.40 24.17
CA MET A 169 -6.58 -1.37 25.00
C MET A 169 -6.37 -1.80 26.47
N ASN A 170 -6.90 -2.95 26.90
CA ASN A 170 -6.64 -3.54 28.20
C ASN A 170 -5.43 -4.49 28.15
N ASP A 171 -5.02 -4.94 26.96
CA ASP A 171 -3.78 -5.69 26.79
C ASP A 171 -2.58 -4.73 26.89
N PRO A 172 -1.62 -4.99 27.81
CA PRO A 172 -0.47 -4.09 27.99
C PRO A 172 0.41 -3.93 26.74
N ALA A 173 0.50 -4.95 25.89
CA ALA A 173 1.34 -4.90 24.68
C ALA A 173 0.68 -4.05 23.59
N ASP A 174 -0.62 -4.23 23.34
CA ASP A 174 -1.39 -3.41 22.41
C ASP A 174 -1.39 -1.95 22.84
N ARG A 175 -1.63 -1.70 24.13
CA ARG A 175 -1.61 -0.36 24.71
C ARG A 175 -0.24 0.30 24.55
N ALA A 176 0.85 -0.40 24.88
CA ALA A 176 2.19 0.14 24.74
C ALA A 176 2.54 0.47 23.29
N LEU A 177 2.11 -0.37 22.33
CA LEU A 177 2.30 -0.10 20.92
C LEU A 177 1.49 1.14 20.47
N TYR A 178 0.23 1.24 20.90
CA TYR A 178 -0.60 2.40 20.59
C TYR A 178 -0.02 3.70 21.15
N ASP A 179 0.40 3.70 22.41
CA ASP A 179 1.01 4.87 23.05
C ASP A 179 2.31 5.29 22.35
N LEU A 180 3.14 4.34 21.91
CA LEU A 180 4.33 4.59 21.09
C LEU A 180 3.96 5.25 19.75
N ARG A 181 2.90 4.78 19.09
CA ARG A 181 2.46 5.35 17.81
C ARG A 181 1.89 6.75 18.00
N ILE A 182 1.11 7.00 19.06
CA ILE A 182 0.63 8.34 19.43
C ILE A 182 1.80 9.31 19.64
N GLU A 183 2.84 8.91 20.38
CA GLU A 183 4.01 9.75 20.62
C GLU A 183 4.71 10.12 19.30
N ARG A 184 5.02 9.11 18.46
CA ARG A 184 5.74 9.31 17.19
C ARG A 184 4.93 10.13 16.19
N ASN A 185 3.64 9.83 16.05
CA ASN A 185 2.75 10.54 15.15
C ASN A 185 2.51 11.99 15.60
N THR A 186 2.44 12.23 16.92
CA THR A 186 2.35 13.59 17.48
C THR A 186 3.61 14.40 17.19
N PHE A 187 4.79 13.80 17.39
CA PHE A 187 6.05 14.44 17.04
C PHE A 187 6.13 14.77 15.55
N ALA A 188 5.81 13.79 14.69
CA ALA A 188 5.83 13.96 13.23
C ALA A 188 4.86 15.05 12.77
N ALA A 189 3.66 15.14 13.36
CA ALA A 189 2.68 16.18 13.05
C ALA A 189 3.24 17.57 13.35
N LYS A 190 3.74 17.78 14.59
CA LYS A 190 4.30 19.07 15.00
C LYS A 190 5.49 19.48 14.13
N ALA A 191 6.42 18.55 13.89
CA ALA A 191 7.60 18.81 13.09
C ALA A 191 7.25 19.12 11.62
N ALA A 192 6.28 18.38 11.04
CA ALA A 192 5.82 18.63 9.70
C ALA A 192 5.13 20.00 9.58
N PHE A 193 4.26 20.39 10.52
CA PHE A 193 3.62 21.71 10.49
C PHE A 193 4.65 22.83 10.42
N GLU A 194 5.61 22.87 11.33
CA GLU A 194 6.62 23.94 11.37
C GLU A 194 7.52 23.91 10.14
N TYR A 195 7.97 22.72 9.74
CA TYR A 195 8.90 22.59 8.63
C TYR A 195 8.25 22.97 7.29
N LEU A 196 7.05 22.47 7.01
CA LEU A 196 6.34 22.78 5.78
C LEU A 196 5.92 24.24 5.70
N GLN A 197 5.48 24.85 6.81
CA GLN A 197 5.18 26.28 6.87
C GLN A 197 6.41 27.16 6.61
N SER A 198 7.58 26.73 7.08
CA SER A 198 8.83 27.47 6.88
C SER A 198 9.41 27.32 5.48
N LYS A 199 9.37 26.11 4.91
CA LYS A 199 9.95 25.79 3.60
C LYS A 199 9.05 26.08 2.43
N LYS A 200 7.72 26.00 2.62
CA LYS A 200 6.68 26.24 1.61
C LYS A 200 6.99 25.53 0.28
N PRO A 201 7.15 24.21 0.28
CA PRO A 201 7.37 23.49 -0.96
C PRO A 201 6.13 23.61 -1.86
N ASP A 202 6.33 23.54 -3.19
CA ASP A 202 5.23 23.46 -4.15
C ASP A 202 4.51 22.13 -4.06
N VAL A 203 5.26 21.05 -3.76
CA VAL A 203 4.72 19.69 -3.63
C VAL A 203 5.51 18.88 -2.59
N VAL A 204 4.79 18.03 -1.85
CA VAL A 204 5.37 17.04 -0.93
C VAL A 204 5.16 15.64 -1.48
N LEU A 205 6.23 14.87 -1.64
CA LEU A 205 6.20 13.48 -2.05
C LEU A 205 6.29 12.57 -0.83
N ILE A 206 5.35 11.64 -0.70
CA ILE A 206 5.17 10.85 0.51
C ILE A 206 4.86 9.39 0.13
N PRO A 207 5.63 8.40 0.62
CA PRO A 207 5.26 7.00 0.47
C PRO A 207 3.91 6.71 1.12
N ASN A 208 3.10 5.81 0.57
CA ASN A 208 1.85 5.30 1.14
C ASN A 208 0.77 6.38 1.42
N GLY A 209 1.03 7.33 2.28
CA GLY A 209 0.12 8.43 2.61
C GLY A 209 -1.08 8.06 3.50
N LEU A 210 -1.13 6.84 4.06
CA LEU A 210 -2.23 6.39 4.93
C LEU A 210 -1.77 6.11 6.36
N ILE A 211 -0.72 5.30 6.52
CA ILE A 211 -0.25 4.77 7.80
C ILE A 211 1.05 5.44 8.22
N LEU A 212 1.41 5.25 9.48
CA LEU A 212 2.64 5.72 10.11
C LEU A 212 2.80 7.25 10.00
N GLU A 213 4.01 7.70 10.18
CA GLU A 213 4.36 9.12 10.01
C GLU A 213 4.11 9.61 8.56
N MET A 214 4.03 8.70 7.60
CA MET A 214 3.69 8.98 6.20
C MET A 214 2.24 9.51 6.08
N GLY A 215 1.28 8.86 6.74
CA GLY A 215 -0.10 9.33 6.80
C GLY A 215 -0.24 10.68 7.51
N ILE A 216 0.53 10.89 8.58
CA ILE A 216 0.55 12.16 9.33
C ILE A 216 1.09 13.30 8.47
N VAL A 217 2.24 13.12 7.82
CA VAL A 217 2.85 14.18 6.98
C VAL A 217 1.94 14.50 5.79
N PHE A 218 1.27 13.49 5.20
CA PHE A 218 0.28 13.70 4.17
C PHE A 218 -0.87 14.60 4.65
N ARG A 219 -1.49 14.29 5.79
CA ARG A 219 -2.59 15.11 6.33
C ARG A 219 -2.13 16.53 6.67
N VAL A 220 -0.95 16.70 7.24
CA VAL A 220 -0.39 18.03 7.53
C VAL A 220 -0.19 18.84 6.26
N ALA A 221 0.37 18.25 5.19
CA ALA A 221 0.51 18.93 3.91
C ALA A 221 -0.85 19.42 3.37
N ARG A 222 -1.88 18.56 3.46
CA ARG A 222 -3.24 18.91 3.02
C ARG A 222 -3.87 20.00 3.89
N TYR A 223 -3.65 20.02 5.21
CA TYR A 223 -4.11 21.11 6.08
C TYR A 223 -3.47 22.47 5.75
N LEU A 224 -2.22 22.43 5.31
CA LEU A 224 -1.50 23.62 4.88
C LEU A 224 -1.81 24.03 3.43
N ASN A 225 -2.72 23.34 2.74
CA ASN A 225 -3.02 23.51 1.32
C ASN A 225 -1.76 23.40 0.43
N ILE A 226 -0.81 22.57 0.83
CA ILE A 226 0.35 22.21 0.02
C ILE A 226 -0.03 20.96 -0.78
N ASP A 227 0.30 20.95 -2.06
CA ASP A 227 0.09 19.79 -2.90
C ASP A 227 0.92 18.61 -2.40
N ALA A 228 0.30 17.43 -2.39
CA ALA A 228 0.93 16.21 -1.92
C ALA A 228 0.71 15.08 -2.93
N VAL A 229 1.79 14.40 -3.29
CA VAL A 229 1.71 13.20 -4.12
C VAL A 229 2.14 12.01 -3.30
N THR A 230 1.27 11.03 -3.20
CA THR A 230 1.55 9.77 -2.52
C THR A 230 1.85 8.68 -3.53
N TYR A 231 2.69 7.72 -3.14
CA TYR A 231 3.10 6.66 -4.04
C TYR A 231 3.29 5.31 -3.32
N GLU A 232 3.06 4.22 -4.05
CA GLU A 232 3.25 2.84 -3.59
C GLU A 232 3.60 1.93 -4.77
N PHE A 233 4.14 0.75 -4.50
CA PHE A 233 4.54 -0.22 -5.52
C PHE A 233 3.57 -1.40 -5.57
N ASN A 234 3.17 -1.76 -6.78
CA ASN A 234 2.36 -2.96 -7.02
C ASN A 234 3.23 -4.20 -7.27
N ASP A 235 2.60 -5.31 -7.63
CA ASP A 235 3.26 -6.57 -7.98
C ASP A 235 3.92 -6.57 -9.37
N GLN A 236 3.65 -5.56 -10.22
CA GLN A 236 4.25 -5.44 -11.54
C GLN A 236 5.57 -4.66 -11.47
N ARG A 237 6.63 -5.17 -12.10
CA ARG A 237 7.92 -4.47 -12.19
C ARG A 237 7.85 -3.30 -13.17
N GLU A 238 8.75 -2.33 -12.96
CA GLU A 238 8.86 -1.11 -13.77
C GLU A 238 7.57 -0.27 -13.74
N GLN A 239 6.81 -0.35 -12.64
CA GLN A 239 5.58 0.42 -12.45
C GLN A 239 5.45 0.94 -11.01
N ILE A 240 4.75 2.05 -10.86
CA ILE A 240 4.43 2.69 -9.59
C ILE A 240 2.97 3.13 -9.58
N TRP A 241 2.33 3.03 -8.43
CA TRP A 241 1.05 3.68 -8.16
C TRP A 241 1.26 5.07 -7.61
N LEU A 242 0.51 6.05 -8.12
CA LEU A 242 0.60 7.46 -7.74
C LEU A 242 -0.79 8.05 -7.54
N ALA A 243 -0.92 8.90 -6.52
CA ALA A 243 -2.11 9.71 -6.31
C ALA A 243 -1.75 11.16 -5.97
N GLN A 244 -2.35 12.11 -6.67
CA GLN A 244 -2.22 13.54 -6.39
C GLN A 244 -3.30 13.95 -5.38
N ASN A 245 -2.88 14.60 -4.30
CA ASN A 245 -3.75 15.15 -3.27
C ASN A 245 -4.68 14.14 -2.56
N SER A 246 -4.41 12.85 -2.74
CA SER A 246 -5.10 11.73 -2.11
C SER A 246 -4.08 10.71 -1.59
N SER A 247 -4.46 9.86 -0.62
CA SER A 247 -3.65 8.70 -0.29
C SER A 247 -3.76 7.66 -1.39
N ILE A 248 -2.62 7.16 -1.89
CA ILE A 248 -2.60 6.12 -2.90
C ILE A 248 -3.28 4.82 -2.45
N MET A 249 -3.31 4.60 -1.13
CA MET A 249 -3.99 3.44 -0.55
C MET A 249 -5.51 3.47 -0.73
N LYS A 250 -6.09 4.63 -1.06
CA LYS A 250 -7.51 4.73 -1.44
C LYS A 250 -7.79 4.21 -2.84
N GLN A 251 -6.77 4.09 -3.68
CA GLN A 251 -6.89 3.65 -5.07
C GLN A 251 -8.00 4.41 -5.82
N ASP A 252 -7.98 5.74 -5.70
CA ASP A 252 -8.93 6.59 -6.40
C ASP A 252 -8.71 6.49 -7.92
N THR A 253 -9.72 6.02 -8.62
CA THR A 253 -9.69 5.79 -10.07
C THR A 253 -10.69 6.66 -10.83
N ASP A 254 -11.34 7.64 -10.18
CA ASP A 254 -12.37 8.46 -10.78
C ASP A 254 -11.85 9.16 -12.04
N TYR A 255 -10.66 9.74 -11.98
CA TYR A 255 -10.02 10.43 -13.10
C TYR A 255 -9.79 9.52 -14.32
N ILE A 256 -9.50 8.22 -14.10
CA ILE A 256 -9.34 7.24 -15.19
C ILE A 256 -10.70 6.88 -15.79
N VAL A 257 -11.69 6.65 -14.94
CA VAL A 257 -13.04 6.31 -15.38
C VAL A 257 -13.62 7.44 -16.25
N GLU A 258 -13.49 8.68 -15.78
CA GLU A 258 -13.96 9.85 -16.52
C GLU A 258 -13.27 10.04 -17.88
N ALA A 259 -11.95 9.85 -17.91
CA ALA A 259 -11.15 10.09 -19.10
C ALA A 259 -11.14 8.93 -20.10
N ARG A 260 -11.20 7.68 -19.63
CA ARG A 260 -10.83 6.50 -20.42
C ARG A 260 -11.91 5.43 -20.55
N CYS A 261 -12.76 5.23 -19.52
CA CYS A 261 -13.74 4.13 -19.58
C CYS A 261 -14.91 4.38 -20.55
N LYS A 262 -15.02 5.59 -21.10
CA LYS A 262 -15.96 5.91 -22.20
C LYS A 262 -15.44 5.49 -23.57
N LEU A 263 -14.14 5.21 -23.68
CA LEU A 263 -13.53 4.72 -24.91
C LEU A 263 -13.78 3.23 -25.05
N PRO A 264 -14.02 2.73 -26.28
CA PRO A 264 -14.24 1.31 -26.50
C PRO A 264 -13.01 0.49 -26.12
N VAL A 265 -13.24 -0.75 -25.70
CA VAL A 265 -12.18 -1.75 -25.53
C VAL A 265 -11.73 -2.21 -26.92
N THR A 266 -10.42 -2.22 -27.16
CA THR A 266 -9.87 -2.85 -28.37
C THR A 266 -9.57 -4.32 -28.13
N ASP A 267 -9.47 -5.11 -29.18
CA ASP A 267 -9.10 -6.53 -29.09
C ASP A 267 -7.75 -6.72 -28.37
N GLU A 268 -6.76 -5.85 -28.64
CA GLU A 268 -5.45 -5.85 -27.96
C GLU A 268 -5.59 -5.64 -26.45
N MET A 269 -6.46 -4.74 -26.03
CA MET A 269 -6.70 -4.47 -24.61
C MET A 269 -7.35 -5.67 -23.93
N PHE A 270 -8.32 -6.28 -24.60
CA PHE A 270 -8.99 -7.48 -24.13
C PHE A 270 -7.99 -8.65 -23.98
N GLU A 271 -7.23 -8.93 -25.04
CA GLU A 271 -6.19 -9.97 -25.03
C GLU A 271 -5.18 -9.77 -23.89
N ARG A 272 -4.76 -8.54 -23.65
CA ARG A 272 -3.78 -8.22 -22.59
C ARG A 272 -4.32 -8.49 -21.18
N VAL A 273 -5.60 -8.21 -20.91
CA VAL A 273 -6.25 -8.57 -19.64
C VAL A 273 -6.40 -10.08 -19.52
N ALA A 274 -6.83 -10.75 -20.60
CA ALA A 274 -6.96 -12.20 -20.64
C ALA A 274 -5.61 -12.90 -20.41
N ASP A 275 -4.53 -12.42 -20.98
CA ASP A 275 -3.18 -12.94 -20.76
C ASP A 275 -2.74 -12.82 -19.31
N LEU A 276 -3.02 -11.67 -18.67
CA LEU A 276 -2.74 -11.47 -17.24
C LEU A 276 -3.54 -12.48 -16.39
N GLU A 277 -4.83 -12.64 -16.68
CA GLU A 277 -5.69 -13.60 -15.98
C GLU A 277 -5.20 -15.05 -16.17
N ASN A 278 -4.87 -15.43 -17.40
CA ASN A 278 -4.32 -16.75 -17.73
C ASN A 278 -2.98 -17.02 -17.04
N ALA A 279 -2.10 -16.01 -16.93
CA ALA A 279 -0.86 -16.15 -16.18
C ALA A 279 -1.13 -16.36 -14.68
N ARG A 280 -2.11 -15.68 -14.13
CA ARG A 280 -2.54 -15.82 -12.73
C ARG A 280 -3.19 -17.19 -12.49
N ARG A 281 -4.05 -17.67 -13.38
CA ARG A 281 -4.63 -19.04 -13.36
C ARG A 281 -3.54 -20.10 -13.39
N GLY A 282 -2.54 -19.93 -14.22
CA GLY A 282 -1.41 -20.84 -14.35
C GLY A 282 -0.33 -20.69 -13.27
N ALA A 283 -0.50 -19.81 -12.30
CA ALA A 283 0.53 -19.44 -11.31
C ALA A 283 1.90 -19.10 -11.96
N ARG A 284 1.86 -18.54 -13.16
CA ARG A 284 3.04 -18.22 -13.99
C ARG A 284 3.49 -16.78 -13.80
N VAL A 285 4.73 -16.52 -14.21
CA VAL A 285 5.23 -15.15 -14.35
C VAL A 285 4.52 -14.48 -15.52
N TRP A 286 4.05 -13.25 -15.30
CA TRP A 286 3.55 -12.38 -16.35
C TRP A 286 4.51 -11.21 -16.53
N GLY A 287 5.04 -11.05 -17.73
CA GLY A 287 6.14 -10.10 -17.95
C GLY A 287 7.33 -10.39 -17.04
N LYS A 288 7.72 -9.42 -16.18
CA LYS A 288 8.79 -9.56 -15.19
C LYS A 288 8.26 -9.79 -13.76
N SER A 289 6.97 -10.07 -13.59
CA SER A 289 6.30 -10.07 -12.28
C SER A 289 5.61 -11.38 -11.98
N LYS A 290 5.66 -11.79 -10.71
CA LYS A 290 4.93 -12.93 -10.18
C LYS A 290 4.43 -12.58 -8.78
N ARG A 291 3.14 -12.81 -8.53
CA ARG A 291 2.60 -12.70 -7.17
C ARG A 291 3.17 -13.80 -6.28
N LEU A 292 3.80 -13.43 -5.18
CA LEU A 292 4.46 -14.38 -4.26
C LEU A 292 3.47 -15.37 -3.63
N TRP A 293 2.22 -14.96 -3.46
CA TRP A 293 1.17 -15.78 -2.87
C TRP A 293 0.44 -16.67 -3.91
N GLN A 294 0.65 -16.45 -5.22
CA GLN A 294 -0.01 -17.18 -6.29
C GLN A 294 0.89 -18.30 -6.79
N TYR A 295 0.79 -19.47 -6.19
CA TYR A 295 1.66 -20.62 -6.43
C TYR A 295 0.91 -21.90 -6.82
N VAL A 296 -0.41 -21.89 -6.77
CA VAL A 296 -1.26 -23.02 -7.16
C VAL A 296 -1.82 -22.75 -8.54
N SER A 297 -1.55 -23.64 -9.49
CA SER A 297 -2.15 -23.60 -10.83
C SER A 297 -3.59 -24.04 -10.78
N SER A 298 -4.41 -23.51 -11.69
CA SER A 298 -5.80 -23.95 -11.90
C SER A 298 -5.86 -25.43 -12.22
N GLN A 299 -6.83 -26.10 -11.65
CA GLN A 299 -7.23 -27.49 -11.95
C GLN A 299 -8.55 -27.54 -12.70
N GLY A 300 -9.20 -26.39 -12.88
CA GLY A 300 -10.48 -26.21 -13.53
C GLY A 300 -11.68 -26.27 -12.58
N ALA A 301 -12.78 -25.69 -13.02
CA ALA A 301 -14.01 -25.55 -12.23
C ALA A 301 -14.59 -26.89 -11.80
N GLN A 302 -14.65 -27.87 -12.71
CA GLN A 302 -15.26 -29.20 -12.44
C GLN A 302 -14.50 -29.95 -11.35
N GLU A 303 -13.17 -30.01 -11.45
CA GLU A 303 -12.34 -30.67 -10.45
C GLU A 303 -12.43 -29.96 -9.11
N THR A 304 -12.45 -28.62 -9.11
CA THR A 304 -12.61 -27.82 -7.88
C THR A 304 -13.97 -28.07 -7.22
N ARG A 305 -15.07 -28.15 -7.97
CA ARG A 305 -16.39 -28.56 -7.42
C ARG A 305 -16.33 -29.93 -6.77
N HIS A 306 -15.71 -30.91 -7.46
CA HIS A 306 -15.55 -32.26 -6.93
C HIS A 306 -14.69 -32.29 -5.65
N MET A 307 -13.56 -31.62 -5.64
CA MET A 307 -12.67 -31.53 -4.46
C MET A 307 -13.37 -30.94 -3.24
N LEU A 308 -14.26 -29.98 -3.44
CA LEU A 308 -15.02 -29.33 -2.38
C LEU A 308 -16.31 -30.08 -2.02
N GLY A 309 -16.68 -31.11 -2.77
CA GLY A 309 -17.93 -31.84 -2.57
C GLY A 309 -19.17 -30.98 -2.80
N LEU A 310 -19.09 -30.00 -3.73
CA LEU A 310 -20.21 -29.11 -4.05
C LEU A 310 -21.26 -29.87 -4.90
N ASP A 311 -22.53 -29.66 -4.55
CA ASP A 311 -23.69 -30.14 -5.29
C ASP A 311 -24.22 -29.06 -6.27
N ASP A 312 -25.46 -29.24 -6.76
CA ASP A 312 -26.07 -28.37 -7.77
C ASP A 312 -26.62 -27.05 -7.20
N ARG A 313 -26.59 -26.85 -5.89
CA ARG A 313 -26.99 -25.58 -5.29
C ARG A 313 -26.09 -24.43 -5.73
N PRO A 314 -26.63 -23.20 -5.80
CA PRO A 314 -25.83 -22.03 -6.11
C PRO A 314 -24.65 -21.84 -5.14
N VAL A 315 -23.51 -21.36 -5.66
CA VAL A 315 -22.29 -21.12 -4.91
C VAL A 315 -22.10 -19.63 -4.68
N VAL A 316 -22.06 -19.23 -3.43
CA VAL A 316 -21.69 -17.88 -3.00
C VAL A 316 -20.23 -17.88 -2.57
N MET A 317 -19.39 -17.14 -3.28
CA MET A 317 -17.97 -17.01 -2.94
C MET A 317 -17.72 -15.72 -2.12
N LEU A 318 -17.18 -15.86 -0.92
CA LEU A 318 -16.62 -14.75 -0.16
C LEU A 318 -15.11 -14.73 -0.37
N ALA A 319 -14.62 -13.66 -0.99
CA ALA A 319 -13.20 -13.40 -1.15
C ALA A 319 -12.71 -12.38 -0.13
N ALA A 320 -11.80 -12.80 0.73
CA ALA A 320 -11.28 -12.01 1.83
C ALA A 320 -9.94 -11.35 1.51
N ASN A 321 -9.65 -10.24 2.19
CA ASN A 321 -8.33 -9.63 2.26
C ASN A 321 -7.55 -10.18 3.48
N VAL A 322 -6.28 -9.81 3.60
CA VAL A 322 -5.50 -9.99 4.83
C VAL A 322 -5.96 -8.96 5.85
N LEU A 323 -6.26 -9.39 7.09
CA LEU A 323 -6.68 -8.49 8.17
C LEU A 323 -5.57 -7.50 8.52
N GLY A 324 -5.92 -6.23 8.71
CA GLY A 324 -4.96 -5.19 9.07
C GLY A 324 -4.05 -4.73 7.91
N ASP A 325 -4.23 -5.23 6.69
CA ASP A 325 -3.51 -4.74 5.52
C ASP A 325 -3.85 -3.26 5.24
N SER A 326 -2.86 -2.46 4.86
CA SER A 326 -3.05 -1.04 4.58
C SER A 326 -4.06 -0.74 3.46
N LEU A 327 -4.33 -1.71 2.58
CA LEU A 327 -5.40 -1.62 1.57
C LEU A 327 -6.81 -1.87 2.14
N THR A 328 -6.94 -2.29 3.40
CA THR A 328 -8.24 -2.50 4.06
C THR A 328 -8.57 -1.42 5.09
N LEU A 329 -7.56 -0.76 5.65
CA LEU A 329 -7.72 0.23 6.70
C LEU A 329 -8.45 1.50 6.20
N GLY A 330 -9.45 1.95 6.96
CA GLY A 330 -10.25 3.11 6.62
C GLY A 330 -11.12 2.92 5.36
N ARG A 331 -11.48 1.66 5.05
CA ARG A 331 -12.32 1.27 3.90
C ARG A 331 -13.72 0.80 4.32
N ASP A 332 -14.05 1.00 5.57
CA ASP A 332 -15.35 0.63 6.14
C ASP A 332 -16.48 1.48 5.56
N ILE A 333 -17.66 0.88 5.33
CA ILE A 333 -18.85 1.57 4.85
C ILE A 333 -19.98 1.43 5.87
N PHE A 334 -20.44 0.22 6.14
CA PHE A 334 -21.52 -0.06 7.06
C PHE A 334 -21.15 -1.05 8.17
N ALA A 335 -20.12 -1.85 7.96
CA ALA A 335 -19.52 -2.68 9.00
C ALA A 335 -18.42 -1.90 9.70
N ALA A 336 -18.26 -2.07 11.00
CA ALA A 336 -17.19 -1.43 11.76
C ALA A 336 -15.80 -2.02 11.44
N SER A 337 -15.76 -3.21 10.82
CA SER A 337 -14.55 -3.89 10.36
C SER A 337 -14.88 -4.99 9.37
N MET A 338 -13.88 -5.47 8.64
CA MET A 338 -14.00 -6.66 7.79
C MET A 338 -14.30 -7.91 8.65
N THR A 339 -13.74 -8.00 9.86
CA THR A 339 -14.02 -9.06 10.84
C THR A 339 -15.50 -9.11 11.19
N GLU A 340 -16.12 -7.95 11.49
CA GLU A 340 -17.56 -7.87 11.77
C GLU A 340 -18.39 -8.30 10.57
N TRP A 341 -18.02 -7.80 9.37
CA TRP A 341 -18.73 -8.17 8.15
C TRP A 341 -18.69 -9.67 7.90
N ILE A 342 -17.52 -10.31 8.02
CA ILE A 342 -17.39 -11.75 7.83
C ILE A 342 -18.21 -12.51 8.86
N THR A 343 -18.09 -12.15 10.15
CA THR A 343 -18.80 -12.80 11.25
C THR A 343 -20.31 -12.82 10.99
N LYS A 344 -20.89 -11.66 10.70
CA LYS A 344 -22.33 -11.55 10.43
C LYS A 344 -22.76 -12.23 9.14
N THR A 345 -21.92 -12.17 8.12
CA THR A 345 -22.17 -12.84 6.82
C THR A 345 -22.20 -14.35 6.98
N VAL A 346 -21.21 -14.97 7.64
CA VAL A 346 -21.20 -16.42 7.80
C VAL A 346 -22.33 -16.91 8.71
N GLN A 347 -22.71 -16.12 9.74
CA GLN A 347 -23.88 -16.41 10.59
C GLN A 347 -25.20 -16.34 9.81
N TYR A 348 -25.33 -15.44 8.84
CA TYR A 348 -26.47 -15.40 7.92
C TYR A 348 -26.51 -16.67 7.05
N PHE A 349 -25.39 -17.00 6.39
CA PHE A 349 -25.32 -18.16 5.52
C PHE A 349 -25.43 -19.51 6.27
N ALA A 350 -25.06 -19.57 7.54
CA ALA A 350 -25.27 -20.78 8.35
C ALA A 350 -26.74 -21.22 8.44
N LYS A 351 -27.68 -20.32 8.19
CA LYS A 351 -29.13 -20.58 8.20
C LYS A 351 -29.73 -20.81 6.79
N ARG A 352 -28.89 -20.78 5.74
CA ARG A 352 -29.30 -20.82 4.32
C ARG A 352 -28.85 -22.13 3.68
N ASN A 353 -29.66 -23.17 3.84
CA ASN A 353 -29.38 -24.50 3.26
C ASN A 353 -29.65 -24.60 1.75
N ASP A 354 -30.22 -23.58 1.14
CA ASP A 354 -30.55 -23.46 -0.28
C ASP A 354 -29.34 -23.06 -1.15
N VAL A 355 -28.24 -22.63 -0.54
CA VAL A 355 -27.00 -22.25 -1.22
C VAL A 355 -25.79 -22.90 -0.55
N GLN A 356 -24.67 -22.94 -1.25
CA GLN A 356 -23.36 -23.31 -0.71
C GLN A 356 -22.46 -22.08 -0.61
N MET A 357 -21.74 -21.93 0.49
CA MET A 357 -20.82 -20.82 0.69
C MET A 357 -19.39 -21.31 0.62
N VAL A 358 -18.57 -20.67 -0.22
CA VAL A 358 -17.13 -20.90 -0.30
C VAL A 358 -16.39 -19.65 0.15
N ILE A 359 -15.64 -19.75 1.23
CA ILE A 359 -14.86 -18.66 1.80
C ILE A 359 -13.41 -18.85 1.41
N ARG A 360 -12.87 -17.95 0.60
CA ARG A 360 -11.47 -17.95 0.21
C ARG A 360 -10.67 -17.04 1.13
N VAL A 361 -9.93 -17.64 2.04
CA VAL A 361 -8.89 -16.95 2.83
C VAL A 361 -7.82 -16.43 1.89
N HIS A 362 -7.35 -15.19 2.09
CA HIS A 362 -6.35 -14.61 1.19
C HIS A 362 -5.05 -15.43 1.20
N PRO A 363 -4.56 -15.88 0.04
CA PRO A 363 -3.35 -16.73 0.00
C PRO A 363 -2.10 -16.05 0.55
N GLY A 364 -2.09 -14.72 0.62
CA GLY A 364 -1.02 -13.91 1.22
C GLY A 364 -0.89 -14.04 2.74
N GLU A 365 -1.90 -14.55 3.47
CA GLU A 365 -1.79 -14.79 4.91
C GLU A 365 -0.62 -15.70 5.28
N LYS A 366 -0.20 -16.59 4.39
CA LYS A 366 0.99 -17.43 4.60
C LYS A 366 2.29 -16.63 4.78
N LEU A 367 2.34 -15.39 4.28
CA LEU A 367 3.50 -14.50 4.38
C LEU A 367 3.53 -13.73 5.71
N VAL A 368 2.44 -13.76 6.45
CA VAL A 368 2.24 -13.06 7.74
C VAL A 368 1.70 -14.02 8.79
N PRO A 369 2.44 -15.07 9.16
CA PRO A 369 1.95 -16.16 10.02
C PRO A 369 1.55 -15.71 11.43
N GLN A 370 1.96 -14.52 11.86
CA GLN A 370 1.57 -13.90 13.13
C GLN A 370 0.18 -13.24 13.07
N ALA A 371 -0.39 -13.05 11.88
CA ALA A 371 -1.71 -12.44 11.71
C ALA A 371 -2.82 -13.35 12.23
N LYS A 372 -3.93 -12.75 12.70
CA LYS A 372 -5.17 -13.48 12.93
C LYS A 372 -5.69 -13.96 11.57
N SER A 373 -5.77 -15.27 11.38
CA SER A 373 -6.28 -15.82 10.12
C SER A 373 -7.77 -15.56 9.97
N MET A 374 -8.19 -15.24 8.74
CA MET A 374 -9.61 -15.20 8.37
C MET A 374 -10.33 -16.51 8.69
N GLY A 375 -9.68 -17.65 8.48
CA GLY A 375 -10.22 -18.96 8.86
C GLY A 375 -10.48 -19.08 10.37
N THR A 376 -9.71 -18.36 11.20
CA THR A 376 -9.95 -18.27 12.65
C THR A 376 -11.20 -17.44 12.96
N VAL A 377 -11.36 -16.31 12.29
CA VAL A 377 -12.58 -15.47 12.42
C VAL A 377 -13.84 -16.27 12.11
N VAL A 378 -13.82 -17.05 11.02
CA VAL A 378 -14.96 -17.89 10.65
C VAL A 378 -15.24 -18.97 11.71
N ARG A 379 -14.21 -19.63 12.24
CA ARG A 379 -14.38 -20.67 13.29
C ARG A 379 -14.86 -20.07 14.63
N GLU A 380 -14.44 -18.86 14.97
CA GLU A 380 -14.95 -18.15 16.14
C GLU A 380 -16.42 -17.77 15.98
N ALA A 381 -16.83 -17.35 14.76
CA ALA A 381 -18.22 -17.03 14.44
C ALA A 381 -19.12 -18.27 14.37
N LEU A 382 -18.58 -19.39 13.90
CA LEU A 382 -19.28 -20.69 13.74
C LEU A 382 -18.38 -21.81 14.26
N PRO A 383 -18.44 -22.14 15.58
CA PRO A 383 -17.64 -23.23 16.16
C PRO A 383 -17.93 -24.61 15.52
N GLU A 384 -19.20 -24.85 15.14
CA GLU A 384 -19.62 -25.97 14.30
C GLU A 384 -19.96 -25.46 12.90
N LEU A 385 -19.09 -25.79 11.95
CA LEU A 385 -19.24 -25.34 10.57
C LEU A 385 -20.30 -26.19 9.86
N PRO A 386 -21.40 -25.59 9.34
CA PRO A 386 -22.38 -26.32 8.54
C PRO A 386 -21.75 -26.95 7.29
N SER A 387 -22.24 -28.11 6.87
CA SER A 387 -21.69 -28.86 5.73
C SER A 387 -21.74 -28.12 4.39
N HIS A 388 -22.55 -27.09 4.25
CA HIS A 388 -22.68 -26.25 3.05
C HIS A 388 -21.77 -25.01 3.09
N ILE A 389 -20.94 -24.85 4.13
CA ILE A 389 -19.96 -23.76 4.23
C ILE A 389 -18.56 -24.35 4.18
N HIS A 390 -17.81 -23.93 3.17
CA HIS A 390 -16.46 -24.41 2.89
C HIS A 390 -15.45 -23.29 3.13
N VAL A 391 -14.42 -23.55 3.92
CA VAL A 391 -13.35 -22.57 4.19
C VAL A 391 -12.07 -23.05 3.52
N ILE A 392 -11.60 -22.29 2.55
CA ILE A 392 -10.37 -22.56 1.82
C ILE A 392 -9.25 -21.72 2.44
N GLY A 393 -8.35 -22.37 3.16
CA GLY A 393 -7.23 -21.76 3.85
C GLY A 393 -6.16 -21.18 2.90
N ALA A 394 -5.26 -20.38 3.46
CA ALA A 394 -4.16 -19.77 2.70
C ALA A 394 -3.19 -20.79 2.08
N LEU A 395 -3.06 -21.99 2.69
CA LEU A 395 -2.17 -23.05 2.26
C LEU A 395 -2.85 -24.11 1.38
N ASP A 396 -4.18 -24.06 1.24
CA ASP A 396 -4.93 -25.05 0.46
C ASP A 396 -4.60 -24.93 -1.02
N LYS A 397 -4.49 -26.10 -1.66
CA LYS A 397 -4.10 -26.21 -3.08
C LYS A 397 -5.29 -26.00 -4.01
N ILE A 398 -6.04 -24.92 -3.80
CA ILE A 398 -7.17 -24.50 -4.63
C ILE A 398 -6.85 -23.13 -5.21
N ASN A 399 -6.98 -23.00 -6.52
CA ASN A 399 -6.76 -21.75 -7.22
C ASN A 399 -7.96 -20.83 -7.06
N THR A 400 -7.73 -19.54 -6.78
CA THR A 400 -8.81 -18.55 -6.61
C THR A 400 -9.63 -18.36 -7.88
N TYR A 401 -9.01 -18.50 -9.07
CA TYR A 401 -9.71 -18.34 -10.35
C TYR A 401 -10.66 -19.49 -10.64
N ASP A 402 -10.36 -20.71 -10.15
CA ASP A 402 -11.31 -21.84 -10.23
C ASP A 402 -12.54 -21.55 -9.34
N LEU A 403 -12.34 -20.89 -8.19
CA LEU A 403 -13.44 -20.47 -7.32
C LEU A 403 -14.29 -19.36 -7.95
N ILE A 404 -13.68 -18.39 -8.64
CA ILE A 404 -14.40 -17.37 -9.40
C ILE A 404 -15.26 -18.02 -10.49
N GLU A 405 -14.75 -19.04 -11.18
CA GLU A 405 -15.45 -19.73 -12.26
C GLU A 405 -16.68 -20.50 -11.77
N ILE A 406 -16.60 -21.13 -10.59
CA ILE A 406 -17.73 -21.88 -10.01
C ILE A 406 -18.72 -21.02 -9.24
N ALA A 407 -18.36 -19.77 -8.92
CA ALA A 407 -19.20 -18.87 -8.15
C ALA A 407 -20.38 -18.35 -8.97
N ASP A 408 -21.57 -18.39 -8.38
CA ASP A 408 -22.78 -17.76 -8.93
C ASP A 408 -22.95 -16.32 -8.40
N VAL A 409 -22.45 -16.04 -7.20
CA VAL A 409 -22.45 -14.71 -6.56
C VAL A 409 -21.11 -14.48 -5.87
N GLY A 410 -20.53 -13.29 -6.02
CA GLY A 410 -19.32 -12.85 -5.31
C GLY A 410 -19.61 -11.88 -4.17
N LEU A 411 -18.95 -12.08 -3.02
CA LEU A 411 -18.91 -11.14 -1.91
C LEU A 411 -17.48 -10.64 -1.73
N ALA A 412 -17.26 -9.35 -1.81
CA ALA A 412 -15.93 -8.75 -1.72
C ALA A 412 -15.91 -7.57 -0.74
N TYR A 413 -14.81 -7.44 0.03
CA TYR A 413 -14.59 -6.26 0.88
C TYR A 413 -13.81 -5.19 0.11
N THR A 414 -12.51 -5.38 -0.10
CA THR A 414 -11.66 -4.46 -0.90
C THR A 414 -10.80 -5.18 -1.95
N THR A 415 -10.96 -6.50 -2.09
CA THR A 415 -10.15 -7.32 -2.97
C THR A 415 -10.49 -7.13 -4.45
N THR A 416 -9.49 -7.22 -5.34
CA THR A 416 -9.68 -7.21 -6.80
C THR A 416 -10.46 -8.41 -7.32
N VAL A 417 -10.62 -9.48 -6.52
CA VAL A 417 -11.43 -10.66 -6.88
C VAL A 417 -12.87 -10.28 -7.22
N GLY A 418 -13.42 -9.23 -6.57
CA GLY A 418 -14.76 -8.74 -6.93
C GLY A 418 -14.83 -8.22 -8.38
N LEU A 419 -13.82 -7.46 -8.84
CA LEU A 419 -13.73 -7.04 -10.24
C LEU A 419 -13.58 -8.24 -11.18
N GLU A 420 -12.69 -9.17 -10.84
CA GLU A 420 -12.44 -10.39 -11.63
C GLU A 420 -13.70 -11.29 -11.70
N THR A 421 -14.53 -11.30 -10.65
CA THR A 421 -15.84 -11.97 -10.65
C THR A 421 -16.85 -11.25 -11.55
N ALA A 422 -16.89 -9.92 -11.53
CA ALA A 422 -17.76 -9.13 -12.41
C ALA A 422 -17.37 -9.27 -13.89
N MET A 423 -16.08 -9.43 -14.22
CA MET A 423 -15.60 -9.73 -15.58
C MET A 423 -16.15 -11.07 -16.12
N ASN A 424 -16.50 -12.01 -15.23
CA ASN A 424 -17.16 -13.28 -15.58
C ASN A 424 -18.70 -13.15 -15.64
N GLY A 425 -19.25 -11.93 -15.64
CA GLY A 425 -20.68 -11.67 -15.72
C GLY A 425 -21.48 -12.00 -14.46
N ARG A 426 -20.80 -12.29 -13.34
CA ARG A 426 -21.44 -12.68 -12.09
C ARG A 426 -21.78 -11.46 -11.23
N PRO A 427 -22.94 -11.48 -10.52
CA PRO A 427 -23.26 -10.42 -9.56
C PRO A 427 -22.26 -10.41 -8.42
N VAL A 428 -21.81 -9.21 -8.05
CA VAL A 428 -20.87 -8.99 -6.95
C VAL A 428 -21.46 -7.99 -5.96
N ILE A 429 -21.50 -8.35 -4.68
CA ILE A 429 -21.87 -7.43 -3.60
C ILE A 429 -20.58 -6.89 -2.98
N SER A 430 -20.34 -5.58 -3.12
CA SER A 430 -19.17 -4.90 -2.58
C SER A 430 -19.48 -4.30 -1.21
N CYS A 431 -18.80 -4.76 -0.18
CA CYS A 431 -19.12 -4.44 1.21
C CYS A 431 -18.19 -3.41 1.85
N GLY A 432 -17.00 -3.21 1.27
CA GLY A 432 -16.06 -2.14 1.63
C GLY A 432 -15.86 -1.16 0.49
N GLN A 433 -15.11 -0.08 0.75
CA GLN A 433 -14.79 0.95 -0.24
C GLN A 433 -13.75 0.42 -1.23
N THR A 434 -14.19 -0.24 -2.30
CA THR A 434 -13.32 -0.69 -3.39
C THR A 434 -13.14 0.38 -4.46
N HIS A 435 -12.08 0.27 -5.26
CA HIS A 435 -11.85 1.16 -6.40
C HIS A 435 -12.88 1.00 -7.54
N TYR A 436 -13.61 -0.13 -7.58
CA TYR A 436 -14.64 -0.43 -8.58
C TYR A 436 -16.09 -0.28 -8.04
N ARG A 437 -16.28 0.09 -6.76
CA ARG A 437 -17.60 0.41 -6.19
C ARG A 437 -18.24 1.61 -6.87
N GLY A 438 -19.55 1.58 -7.09
CA GLY A 438 -20.29 2.69 -7.72
C GLY A 438 -20.08 2.80 -9.24
N ARG A 439 -19.50 1.75 -9.88
CA ARG A 439 -19.24 1.74 -11.34
C ARG A 439 -20.33 1.03 -12.15
N GLY A 440 -21.40 0.57 -11.51
CA GLY A 440 -22.52 -0.13 -12.18
C GLY A 440 -22.25 -1.61 -12.50
N ILE A 441 -21.14 -2.16 -12.01
CA ILE A 441 -20.75 -3.58 -12.14
C ILE A 441 -20.82 -4.34 -10.82
N THR A 442 -21.20 -3.65 -9.75
CA THR A 442 -21.38 -4.22 -8.41
C THR A 442 -22.69 -3.74 -7.80
N LEU A 443 -23.17 -4.46 -6.81
CA LEU A 443 -24.25 -4.08 -5.92
C LEU A 443 -23.61 -3.52 -4.65
N ASP A 444 -23.97 -2.30 -4.26
CA ASP A 444 -23.20 -1.47 -3.35
C ASP A 444 -24.02 -1.02 -2.12
N PRO A 445 -24.39 -1.92 -1.18
CA PRO A 445 -25.16 -1.57 0.01
C PRO A 445 -24.40 -0.61 0.91
N ASN A 446 -25.13 0.30 1.58
CA ASN A 446 -24.57 1.31 2.49
C ASN A 446 -25.02 1.11 3.96
N SER A 447 -25.80 0.06 4.23
CA SER A 447 -26.23 -0.33 5.57
C SER A 447 -26.37 -1.85 5.67
N TRP A 448 -26.45 -2.37 6.90
CA TRP A 448 -26.72 -3.79 7.13
C TRP A 448 -28.08 -4.22 6.56
N ASP A 449 -29.11 -3.37 6.68
CA ASP A 449 -30.44 -3.68 6.15
C ASP A 449 -30.40 -3.77 4.60
N GLU A 450 -29.72 -2.84 3.94
CA GLU A 450 -29.51 -2.90 2.49
C GLU A 450 -28.69 -4.12 2.08
N TYR A 451 -27.68 -4.49 2.86
CA TYR A 451 -26.85 -5.66 2.58
C TYR A 451 -27.69 -6.95 2.60
N TYR A 452 -28.47 -7.16 3.67
CA TYR A 452 -29.32 -8.35 3.75
C TYR A 452 -30.44 -8.35 2.71
N ALA A 453 -31.07 -7.20 2.47
CA ALA A 453 -32.06 -7.07 1.40
C ALA A 453 -31.47 -7.37 0.02
N THR A 454 -30.24 -6.93 -0.24
CA THR A 454 -29.52 -7.22 -1.49
C THR A 454 -29.20 -8.72 -1.61
N LEU A 455 -28.74 -9.36 -0.53
CA LEU A 455 -28.52 -10.81 -0.50
C LEU A 455 -29.80 -11.57 -0.82
N GLU A 456 -30.90 -11.28 -0.12
CA GLU A 456 -32.19 -11.95 -0.36
C GLU A 456 -32.67 -11.78 -1.80
N LYS A 457 -32.57 -10.56 -2.33
CA LYS A 457 -32.97 -10.25 -3.69
C LYS A 457 -32.15 -11.02 -4.73
N VAL A 458 -30.82 -11.03 -4.58
CA VAL A 458 -29.92 -11.73 -5.52
C VAL A 458 -30.12 -13.23 -5.44
N LEU A 459 -30.20 -13.80 -4.22
CA LEU A 459 -30.33 -15.24 -4.02
C LEU A 459 -31.69 -15.78 -4.43
N SER A 460 -32.75 -14.96 -4.44
CA SER A 460 -34.07 -15.37 -4.91
C SER A 460 -34.14 -15.55 -6.44
N ASP A 461 -33.32 -14.85 -7.21
CA ASP A 461 -33.26 -14.94 -8.67
C ASP A 461 -31.87 -14.55 -9.20
N ILE A 462 -30.89 -15.42 -9.01
CA ILE A 462 -29.50 -15.17 -9.45
C ILE A 462 -29.41 -14.89 -10.95
N PRO A 463 -30.12 -15.62 -11.85
CA PRO A 463 -30.06 -15.34 -13.28
C PRO A 463 -30.48 -13.91 -13.65
N ALA A 464 -31.48 -13.33 -12.98
CA ALA A 464 -31.93 -11.97 -13.22
C ALA A 464 -30.92 -10.90 -12.78
N HIS A 465 -29.93 -11.27 -11.95
CA HIS A 465 -28.92 -10.37 -11.43
C HIS A 465 -27.53 -10.54 -12.08
N GLN A 466 -27.39 -11.46 -13.03
CA GLN A 466 -26.17 -11.56 -13.84
C GLN A 466 -25.92 -10.23 -14.59
N LEU A 467 -24.66 -9.87 -14.73
CA LEU A 467 -24.29 -8.68 -15.48
C LEU A 467 -24.66 -8.89 -16.96
N ASN A 468 -25.29 -7.90 -17.55
CA ASN A 468 -25.55 -7.91 -18.98
C ASN A 468 -24.24 -7.65 -19.77
N GLU A 469 -24.29 -7.84 -21.08
CA GLU A 469 -23.14 -7.70 -21.98
C GLU A 469 -22.42 -6.36 -21.82
N LYS A 470 -23.16 -5.24 -21.72
CA LYS A 470 -22.58 -3.90 -21.55
C LYS A 470 -21.86 -3.75 -20.21
N GLN A 471 -22.41 -4.32 -19.15
CA GLN A 471 -21.80 -4.29 -17.83
C GLN A 471 -20.53 -5.15 -17.80
N THR A 472 -20.57 -6.31 -18.41
CA THR A 472 -19.42 -7.21 -18.53
C THR A 472 -18.30 -6.57 -19.38
N GLU A 473 -18.65 -5.97 -20.53
CA GLU A 473 -17.71 -5.22 -21.35
C GLU A 473 -17.08 -4.05 -20.56
N PHE A 474 -17.89 -3.31 -19.80
CA PHE A 474 -17.37 -2.25 -18.95
C PHE A 474 -16.43 -2.81 -17.86
N ALA A 475 -16.72 -3.96 -17.25
CA ALA A 475 -15.83 -4.57 -16.27
C ALA A 475 -14.46 -4.92 -16.88
N TRP A 476 -14.43 -5.43 -18.10
CA TRP A 476 -13.18 -5.71 -18.84
C TRP A 476 -12.44 -4.41 -19.22
N ASN A 477 -13.16 -3.39 -19.69
CA ASN A 477 -12.58 -2.07 -19.94
C ASN A 477 -11.93 -1.51 -18.69
N TYR A 478 -12.69 -1.48 -17.59
CA TYR A 478 -12.20 -0.97 -16.32
C TYR A 478 -11.00 -1.79 -15.78
N ALA A 479 -11.02 -3.11 -15.93
CA ALA A 479 -9.91 -3.97 -15.56
C ALA A 479 -8.63 -3.61 -16.33
N TYR A 480 -8.74 -3.37 -17.65
CA TYR A 480 -7.60 -2.90 -18.44
C TYR A 480 -7.05 -1.57 -17.88
N ARG A 481 -7.93 -0.59 -17.63
CA ARG A 481 -7.52 0.73 -17.09
C ARG A 481 -6.84 0.58 -15.73
N PHE A 482 -7.41 -0.23 -14.85
CA PHE A 482 -6.88 -0.46 -13.51
C PHE A 482 -5.56 -1.24 -13.51
N PHE A 483 -5.42 -2.26 -14.32
CA PHE A 483 -4.19 -3.06 -14.31
C PHE A 483 -3.06 -2.47 -15.14
N PHE A 484 -3.33 -1.67 -16.17
CA PHE A 484 -2.33 -1.25 -17.15
C PHE A 484 -2.18 0.27 -17.32
N GLU A 485 -3.18 1.07 -16.97
CA GLU A 485 -3.10 2.53 -17.08
C GLU A 485 -3.03 3.23 -15.72
N TYR A 486 -3.63 2.65 -14.67
CA TYR A 486 -3.50 3.19 -13.31
C TYR A 486 -2.07 3.11 -12.77
N PRO A 487 -1.34 1.97 -12.89
CA PRO A 487 0.09 1.94 -12.62
C PRO A 487 0.85 2.67 -13.73
N ARG A 488 1.87 3.45 -13.35
CA ARG A 488 2.64 4.24 -14.30
C ARG A 488 4.03 3.66 -14.50
N PRO A 489 4.63 3.78 -15.70
CA PRO A 489 6.00 3.36 -15.94
C PRO A 489 6.96 4.02 -14.95
N PHE A 490 7.77 3.23 -14.26
CA PHE A 490 8.71 3.74 -13.28
C PHE A 490 9.94 2.81 -13.18
N PRO A 491 11.16 3.35 -13.13
CA PRO A 491 12.36 2.52 -13.26
C PRO A 491 12.69 1.69 -12.02
N TRP A 492 12.33 2.14 -10.81
CA TRP A 492 12.87 1.60 -9.56
C TRP A 492 11.79 1.18 -8.57
N ARG A 493 11.61 -0.10 -8.36
CA ARG A 493 10.75 -0.62 -7.30
C ARG A 493 11.46 -0.60 -5.95
N LEU A 494 10.68 -0.52 -4.87
CA LEU A 494 11.21 -0.56 -3.52
C LEU A 494 11.88 -1.90 -3.19
N MET A 495 11.19 -3.01 -3.45
CA MET A 495 11.63 -4.35 -3.06
C MET A 495 12.90 -4.85 -3.78
N ASN A 496 13.17 -4.35 -4.98
CA ASN A 496 14.33 -4.73 -5.80
C ASN A 496 15.12 -3.49 -6.23
N PHE A 497 15.10 -2.47 -5.40
CA PHE A 497 15.62 -1.15 -5.76
C PHE A 497 17.04 -1.18 -6.37
N TRP A 498 17.94 -1.91 -5.76
CA TRP A 498 19.33 -1.95 -6.21
C TRP A 498 19.52 -2.70 -7.54
N ASP A 499 18.77 -3.78 -7.77
CA ASP A 499 18.80 -4.52 -9.03
C ASP A 499 18.15 -3.69 -10.15
N ASP A 500 17.06 -2.99 -9.84
CA ASP A 500 16.39 -2.10 -10.78
C ASP A 500 17.28 -0.88 -11.11
N LEU A 501 18.07 -0.38 -10.15
CA LEU A 501 19.03 0.71 -10.37
C LEU A 501 20.20 0.29 -11.29
N GLU A 502 20.62 -0.97 -11.22
CA GLU A 502 21.62 -1.52 -12.17
C GLU A 502 21.05 -1.61 -13.59
N ALA A 503 19.78 -1.99 -13.74
CA ALA A 503 19.10 -2.06 -15.04
C ALA A 503 18.77 -0.66 -15.62
N TRP A 504 18.43 0.27 -14.75
CA TRP A 504 18.05 1.65 -15.05
C TRP A 504 18.89 2.64 -14.22
N PRO A 505 20.21 2.77 -14.49
CA PRO A 505 21.01 3.77 -13.80
C PRO A 505 20.56 5.20 -14.15
N LEU A 506 20.84 6.18 -13.30
CA LEU A 506 20.40 7.57 -13.46
C LEU A 506 20.76 8.16 -14.83
N GLU A 507 21.93 7.83 -15.35
CA GLU A 507 22.34 8.26 -16.70
C GLU A 507 21.35 7.79 -17.77
N LYS A 508 20.91 6.53 -17.72
CA LYS A 508 19.93 5.96 -18.65
C LYS A 508 18.54 6.55 -18.43
N VAL A 509 18.11 6.69 -17.17
CA VAL A 509 16.81 7.26 -16.82
C VAL A 509 16.68 8.70 -17.31
N LEU A 510 17.74 9.50 -17.18
CA LEU A 510 17.77 10.90 -17.62
C LEU A 510 18.19 11.08 -19.09
N SER A 511 18.45 10.01 -19.82
CA SER A 511 18.68 10.05 -21.28
C SER A 511 17.36 10.30 -22.03
N ALA A 512 17.47 10.58 -23.34
CA ALA A 512 16.30 10.71 -24.21
C ALA A 512 15.43 9.45 -24.21
N GLU A 513 16.02 8.24 -24.17
CA GLU A 513 15.30 6.96 -24.08
C GLU A 513 14.52 6.86 -22.76
N GLY A 514 15.18 7.11 -21.62
CA GLY A 514 14.56 7.03 -20.30
C GLY A 514 13.46 8.07 -20.11
N LEU A 515 13.69 9.30 -20.57
CA LEU A 515 12.68 10.36 -20.50
C LEU A 515 11.48 10.09 -21.41
N ALA A 516 11.66 9.47 -22.58
CA ALA A 516 10.54 9.05 -23.41
C ALA A 516 9.63 8.04 -22.68
N GLN A 517 10.17 7.24 -21.77
CA GLN A 517 9.42 6.23 -21.00
C GLN A 517 8.88 6.78 -19.67
N PHE A 518 9.64 7.57 -18.92
CA PHE A 518 9.35 7.90 -17.53
C PHE A 518 8.98 9.37 -17.26
N LYS A 519 9.16 10.27 -18.24
CA LYS A 519 8.95 11.70 -18.02
C LYS A 519 7.54 12.02 -17.53
N ASP A 520 6.51 11.44 -18.14
CA ASP A 520 5.12 11.68 -17.76
C ASP A 520 4.87 11.26 -16.27
N THR A 521 5.56 10.23 -15.80
CA THR A 521 5.51 9.80 -14.40
C THR A 521 6.23 10.78 -13.49
N PHE A 522 7.40 11.29 -13.89
CA PHE A 522 8.12 12.31 -13.12
C PHE A 522 7.35 13.63 -13.06
N ASP A 523 6.70 14.04 -14.16
CA ASP A 523 5.84 15.22 -14.18
C ASP A 523 4.65 15.03 -13.22
N PHE A 524 4.02 13.86 -13.22
CA PHE A 524 2.92 13.56 -12.30
C PHE A 524 3.38 13.53 -10.82
N LEU A 525 4.57 13.03 -10.54
CA LEU A 525 5.17 13.05 -9.20
C LEU A 525 5.31 14.49 -8.66
N VAL A 526 5.62 15.45 -9.51
CA VAL A 526 5.70 16.86 -9.11
C VAL A 526 4.38 17.61 -9.24
N ASN A 527 3.27 16.88 -9.24
CA ASN A 527 1.91 17.43 -9.31
C ASN A 527 1.62 18.20 -10.61
N GLU A 528 2.19 17.77 -11.74
CA GLU A 528 1.69 18.19 -13.05
C GLU A 528 0.49 17.31 -13.44
N PRO A 529 -0.54 17.89 -14.11
CA PRO A 529 -1.67 17.11 -14.57
C PRO A 529 -1.23 16.05 -15.56
N PHE A 530 -1.84 14.86 -15.44
CA PHE A 530 -1.57 13.79 -16.39
C PHE A 530 -2.22 14.08 -17.74
N THR A 531 -1.43 13.99 -18.80
CA THR A 531 -1.93 14.12 -20.16
C THR A 531 -2.12 12.73 -20.77
N TRP A 532 -3.35 12.38 -21.10
CA TRP A 532 -3.67 11.14 -21.79
C TRP A 532 -3.24 11.25 -23.26
N LYS A 533 -2.38 10.35 -23.69
CA LYS A 533 -1.97 10.20 -25.10
C LYS A 533 -2.98 9.36 -25.85
#